data_bf4a171a961763a9f2e3c707792b0279
#
_entry.id   bf4a171a961763a9f2e3c707792b0279
#
_cell.length_a   1.000
_cell.length_b   1.000
_cell.length_c   1.000
_cell.angle_alpha   90.00
_cell.angle_beta   90.00
_cell.angle_gamma   90.00
#
_symmetry.space_group_name_H-M   'P 1'
#
loop_
_entity.id
_entity.type
_entity.pdbx_description
1 polymer ?
#
loop_
_entity_poly.entity_id
_entity_poly.type
_entity_poly.pdbx_seq_one_letter_code
_entity_poly.pdbx_strand_id
1 'polypeptide(L)'
;MSIMSNAKRALAIAAAAATLLSMAACGSSNAASGKSDSSGAASSGKIEVVASINQWGSVAEDLGGSNVEVTNIMTKTNVEAHDYEPTSQDVAKFGTAKVAVVNGADYDPWATKAAQPTKATLVTAAETAGIKEGDNPHVWFSAKVRSNTADAITAAYQKADPSHKDDYAKLNKEWHAKEDQLESKIKETSAKTEGLPYAATESVAWYLADDLKMTDATPKGYAQASANESEPTPADIKDFQGTLKAGFIKMFVFNSQEANSTTDQITGAAKDANVPIVELAEQMPKQYTNLLDWMSALVDQFAAAVK
;
A
#
# COMPACT_ATOMS: atom_id res chain seq x y z
N MET A 1 -40.41 32.60 -36.25
CA MET A 1 -41.64 31.89 -36.67
C MET A 1 -41.78 30.74 -35.70
N SER A 2 -42.62 30.95 -34.74
CA SER A 2 -44.03 30.53 -34.62
C SER A 2 -44.10 29.07 -34.22
N ILE A 3 -44.72 28.64 -33.18
CA ILE A 3 -45.81 28.98 -32.29
C ILE A 3 -46.18 27.65 -31.61
N MET A 4 -46.23 27.65 -30.28
CA MET A 4 -47.38 27.22 -29.44
C MET A 4 -48.04 25.86 -29.79
N SER A 5 -48.41 25.01 -28.81
CA SER A 5 -49.58 25.21 -27.95
C SER A 5 -49.75 24.04 -26.95
N ASN A 6 -49.94 24.33 -25.71
CA ASN A 6 -50.95 23.95 -24.71
C ASN A 6 -51.95 22.81 -24.97
N ALA A 7 -52.23 22.03 -23.91
CA ALA A 7 -53.51 21.83 -23.21
C ALA A 7 -53.42 20.65 -22.24
N LYS A 8 -53.50 20.80 -20.92
CA LYS A 8 -54.60 20.87 -19.94
C LYS A 8 -55.69 19.80 -20.07
N ARG A 9 -55.86 19.04 -18.94
CA ARG A 9 -57.11 18.66 -18.21
C ARG A 9 -56.83 17.41 -17.39
N ALA A 10 -56.85 17.36 -16.12
CA ALA A 10 -57.83 17.70 -15.06
C ALA A 10 -58.73 16.51 -14.65
N LEU A 11 -58.63 16.19 -13.35
CA LEU A 11 -59.64 15.66 -12.40
C LEU A 11 -60.22 14.26 -12.58
N ALA A 12 -60.13 13.44 -11.52
CA ALA A 12 -61.30 13.07 -10.70
C ALA A 12 -60.92 12.30 -9.42
N ILE A 13 -61.53 12.73 -8.37
CA ILE A 13 -61.57 12.33 -6.98
C ILE A 13 -62.46 11.08 -6.82
N ALA A 14 -62.15 10.13 -5.88
CA ALA A 14 -63.16 9.45 -5.12
C ALA A 14 -62.59 8.89 -3.81
N ALA A 15 -63.19 9.34 -2.72
CA ALA A 15 -62.99 8.91 -1.34
C ALA A 15 -64.02 7.83 -0.93
N ALA A 16 -63.68 6.95 0.02
CA ALA A 16 -64.58 6.29 1.01
C ALA A 16 -63.69 5.57 2.02
N ALA A 17 -63.56 5.94 3.20
CA ALA A 17 -64.27 5.98 4.47
C ALA A 17 -64.48 4.61 5.15
N ALA A 18 -63.77 4.46 6.27
CA ALA A 18 -64.16 3.96 7.61
C ALA A 18 -64.56 2.51 7.80
N THR A 19 -63.92 1.85 8.79
CA THR A 19 -64.59 1.51 10.08
C THR A 19 -63.61 1.07 11.15
N LEU A 20 -63.78 1.63 12.33
CA LEU A 20 -63.23 1.32 13.63
C LEU A 20 -63.83 0.03 14.20
N LEU A 21 -63.03 -0.74 14.96
CA LEU A 21 -63.55 -1.36 16.19
C LEU A 21 -62.42 -1.67 17.19
N SER A 22 -62.53 -1.02 18.32
CA SER A 22 -61.78 -1.13 19.57
C SER A 22 -62.16 -2.39 20.35
N MET A 23 -61.18 -3.00 21.06
CA MET A 23 -61.45 -3.62 22.34
C MET A 23 -60.27 -3.48 23.28
N ALA A 24 -60.52 -2.80 24.38
CA ALA A 24 -59.69 -2.67 25.55
C ALA A 24 -59.84 -3.89 26.46
N ALA A 25 -58.74 -4.36 27.07
CA ALA A 25 -58.80 -5.10 28.30
C ALA A 25 -57.66 -4.63 29.23
N CYS A 26 -58.08 -4.03 30.36
CA CYS A 26 -57.25 -3.68 31.51
C CYS A 26 -56.75 -4.89 32.27
N GLY A 27 -55.54 -4.81 32.80
CA GLY A 27 -55.00 -5.75 33.79
C GLY A 27 -53.78 -5.13 34.48
N SER A 28 -53.89 -4.88 35.76
CA SER A 28 -53.12 -4.03 36.68
C SER A 28 -51.66 -4.44 36.93
N SER A 29 -50.85 -3.43 37.11
CA SER A 29 -49.77 -3.21 38.10
C SER A 29 -48.77 -4.33 38.45
N ASN A 30 -47.50 -4.10 38.11
CA ASN A 30 -46.47 -4.01 39.16
C ASN A 30 -45.26 -3.24 38.69
N ALA A 31 -44.84 -2.25 39.44
CA ALA A 31 -43.66 -1.45 39.21
C ALA A 31 -42.42 -2.27 39.61
N ALA A 32 -41.51 -2.50 38.65
CA ALA A 32 -40.12 -2.81 38.94
C ALA A 32 -39.25 -1.99 38.00
N SER A 33 -38.54 -1.02 38.59
CA SER A 33 -37.50 -0.24 37.93
C SER A 33 -36.40 -1.16 37.45
N GLY A 34 -36.48 -1.60 36.20
CA GLY A 34 -35.39 -2.20 35.49
C GLY A 34 -34.65 -1.10 34.71
N LYS A 35 -33.44 -0.76 35.14
CA LYS A 35 -32.49 -0.07 34.32
C LYS A 35 -32.33 -0.88 33.04
N SER A 36 -32.81 -0.37 31.93
CA SER A 36 -32.41 -0.82 30.61
C SER A 36 -30.98 -0.34 30.40
N ASP A 37 -30.01 -1.16 30.73
CA ASP A 37 -28.73 -1.09 30.14
C ASP A 37 -28.95 -1.30 28.64
N SER A 38 -29.00 -0.20 27.89
CA SER A 38 -28.82 -0.26 26.45
C SER A 38 -27.35 -0.64 26.20
N SER A 39 -27.05 -1.94 26.29
CA SER A 39 -25.90 -2.49 25.58
C SER A 39 -26.16 -2.21 24.14
N GLY A 40 -25.58 -1.12 23.64
CA GLY A 40 -25.47 -0.87 22.20
C GLY A 40 -24.88 -2.14 21.59
N ALA A 41 -25.69 -2.86 20.83
CA ALA A 41 -25.20 -3.92 19.99
C ALA A 41 -24.15 -3.27 19.09
N ALA A 42 -22.88 -3.58 19.35
CA ALA A 42 -21.80 -3.23 18.46
C ALA A 42 -22.19 -3.77 17.08
N SER A 43 -22.22 -2.89 16.09
CA SER A 43 -22.41 -3.26 14.71
C SER A 43 -21.39 -4.34 14.38
N SER A 44 -21.83 -5.57 14.13
CA SER A 44 -21.00 -6.72 13.75
C SER A 44 -20.54 -6.64 12.30
N GLY A 45 -20.31 -5.45 11.79
CA GLY A 45 -19.75 -5.22 10.46
C GLY A 45 -18.24 -5.18 10.52
N LYS A 46 -17.59 -5.70 9.50
CA LYS A 46 -16.14 -5.61 9.30
C LYS A 46 -15.68 -4.14 9.30
N ILE A 47 -14.42 -3.91 9.71
CA ILE A 47 -13.79 -2.60 9.54
C ILE A 47 -13.51 -2.40 8.04
N GLU A 48 -14.06 -1.34 7.45
CA GLU A 48 -13.70 -0.88 6.11
C GLU A 48 -12.32 -0.22 6.14
N VAL A 49 -11.38 -0.78 5.36
CA VAL A 49 -10.01 -0.31 5.26
C VAL A 49 -9.70 0.06 3.81
N VAL A 50 -9.05 1.20 3.61
CA VAL A 50 -8.54 1.58 2.29
C VAL A 50 -7.03 1.73 2.36
N ALA A 51 -6.32 1.01 1.49
CA ALA A 51 -4.89 1.14 1.30
C ALA A 51 -4.60 1.79 -0.06
N SER A 52 -3.70 2.75 -0.09
CA SER A 52 -3.28 3.41 -1.32
C SER A 52 -2.61 2.45 -2.29
N ILE A 53 -1.77 1.55 -1.77
CA ILE A 53 -1.00 0.56 -2.52
C ILE A 53 -1.17 -0.85 -1.93
N ASN A 54 -1.01 -1.86 -2.76
CA ASN A 54 -1.27 -3.25 -2.39
C ASN A 54 -0.27 -3.84 -1.38
N GLN A 55 0.92 -3.28 -1.26
CA GLN A 55 1.90 -3.64 -0.25
C GLN A 55 1.31 -3.45 1.15
N TRP A 56 0.84 -2.23 1.45
CA TRP A 56 0.23 -1.92 2.75
C TRP A 56 -1.13 -2.55 2.93
N GLY A 57 -1.87 -2.74 1.81
CA GLY A 57 -3.13 -3.44 1.86
C GLY A 57 -2.98 -4.90 2.28
N SER A 58 -1.95 -5.60 1.81
CA SER A 58 -1.69 -6.98 2.23
C SER A 58 -1.31 -7.07 3.71
N VAL A 59 -0.54 -6.11 4.22
CA VAL A 59 -0.25 -6.02 5.67
C VAL A 59 -1.54 -5.77 6.47
N ALA A 60 -2.40 -4.87 5.97
CA ALA A 60 -3.69 -4.58 6.58
C ALA A 60 -4.61 -5.81 6.62
N GLU A 61 -4.64 -6.61 5.53
CA GLU A 61 -5.38 -7.87 5.45
C GLU A 61 -4.86 -8.91 6.46
N ASP A 62 -3.55 -9.12 6.52
CA ASP A 62 -2.91 -10.06 7.44
C ASP A 62 -3.21 -9.72 8.90
N LEU A 63 -3.18 -8.43 9.27
CA LEU A 63 -3.39 -7.94 10.63
C LEU A 63 -4.86 -7.88 11.05
N GLY A 64 -5.76 -7.77 10.08
CA GLY A 64 -7.20 -7.68 10.32
C GLY A 64 -7.94 -9.00 10.25
N GLY A 65 -7.44 -9.94 9.46
CA GLY A 65 -8.03 -11.25 9.22
C GLY A 65 -9.49 -11.15 8.79
N SER A 66 -10.37 -11.92 9.41
CA SER A 66 -11.80 -11.93 9.06
C SER A 66 -12.58 -10.69 9.53
N ASN A 67 -11.99 -9.84 10.36
CA ASN A 67 -12.66 -8.69 10.98
C ASN A 67 -12.55 -7.40 10.14
N VAL A 68 -11.85 -7.43 9.00
CA VAL A 68 -11.69 -6.28 8.11
C VAL A 68 -12.12 -6.59 6.68
N GLU A 69 -12.39 -5.55 5.93
CA GLU A 69 -12.52 -5.58 4.46
C GLU A 69 -11.59 -4.53 3.88
N VAL A 70 -10.55 -4.97 3.16
CA VAL A 70 -9.50 -4.09 2.64
C VAL A 70 -9.73 -3.81 1.16
N THR A 71 -9.72 -2.55 0.79
CA THR A 71 -9.73 -2.10 -0.60
C THR A 71 -8.36 -1.52 -0.95
N ASN A 72 -7.68 -2.15 -1.90
CA ASN A 72 -6.43 -1.65 -2.48
C ASN A 72 -6.72 -0.76 -3.68
N ILE A 73 -6.13 0.43 -3.75
CA ILE A 73 -6.31 1.34 -4.89
C ILE A 73 -5.34 1.01 -6.00
N MET A 74 -4.04 1.16 -5.76
CA MET A 74 -3.00 0.80 -6.75
C MET A 74 -2.59 -0.65 -6.59
N THR A 75 -2.76 -1.43 -7.67
CA THR A 75 -2.51 -2.89 -7.66
C THR A 75 -1.83 -3.38 -8.93
N LYS A 76 -1.43 -2.48 -9.84
CA LYS A 76 -0.94 -2.84 -11.17
C LYS A 76 0.55 -2.55 -11.29
N THR A 77 1.33 -3.55 -11.69
CA THR A 77 2.77 -3.46 -11.92
C THR A 77 3.17 -2.87 -13.28
N ASN A 78 2.22 -2.39 -14.05
CA ASN A 78 2.42 -1.77 -15.36
C ASN A 78 1.84 -0.34 -15.43
N VAL A 79 1.68 0.30 -14.29
CA VAL A 79 1.25 1.70 -14.17
C VAL A 79 2.32 2.39 -13.36
N GLU A 80 2.84 3.48 -13.91
CA GLU A 80 3.78 4.34 -13.20
C GLU A 80 3.13 4.89 -11.94
N ALA A 81 3.80 4.69 -10.79
CA ALA A 81 3.20 5.02 -9.51
C ALA A 81 3.20 6.52 -9.23
N HIS A 82 4.25 7.21 -9.66
CA HIS A 82 4.42 8.66 -9.47
C HIS A 82 3.43 9.46 -10.32
N ASP A 83 3.03 8.91 -11.48
CA ASP A 83 2.05 9.52 -12.40
C ASP A 83 0.61 9.08 -12.13
N TYR A 84 0.35 8.36 -11.02
CA TYR A 84 -0.99 7.86 -10.74
C TYR A 84 -1.98 8.98 -10.43
N GLU A 85 -2.98 9.12 -11.28
CA GLU A 85 -4.11 10.03 -11.07
C GLU A 85 -5.32 9.23 -10.53
N PRO A 86 -5.76 9.49 -9.27
CA PRO A 86 -6.89 8.80 -8.69
C PRO A 86 -8.20 9.20 -9.38
N THR A 87 -9.06 8.23 -9.63
CA THR A 87 -10.42 8.50 -10.07
C THR A 87 -11.26 9.05 -8.93
N SER A 88 -12.39 9.72 -9.26
CA SER A 88 -13.35 10.16 -8.23
C SER A 88 -13.88 9.00 -7.39
N GLN A 89 -13.91 7.78 -7.93
CA GLN A 89 -14.31 6.57 -7.20
C GLN A 89 -13.23 6.15 -6.20
N ASP A 90 -11.95 6.28 -6.54
CA ASP A 90 -10.84 5.97 -5.63
C ASP A 90 -10.84 6.92 -4.44
N VAL A 91 -11.00 8.21 -4.69
CA VAL A 91 -11.13 9.23 -3.64
C VAL A 91 -12.35 8.95 -2.75
N ALA A 92 -13.50 8.57 -3.33
CA ALA A 92 -14.72 8.31 -2.58
C ALA A 92 -14.61 7.14 -1.61
N LYS A 93 -13.76 6.13 -1.89
CA LYS A 93 -13.53 4.98 -0.99
C LYS A 93 -12.97 5.41 0.37
N PHE A 94 -12.12 6.42 0.41
CA PHE A 94 -11.61 6.97 1.68
C PHE A 94 -12.71 7.57 2.57
N GLY A 95 -13.81 8.05 1.97
CA GLY A 95 -14.94 8.63 2.70
C GLY A 95 -15.70 7.63 3.58
N THR A 96 -15.67 6.35 3.26
CA THR A 96 -16.34 5.27 4.01
C THR A 96 -15.40 4.49 4.92
N ALA A 97 -14.09 4.62 4.72
CA ALA A 97 -13.08 3.91 5.48
C ALA A 97 -13.10 4.27 6.97
N LYS A 98 -12.84 3.29 7.81
CA LYS A 98 -12.54 3.46 9.24
C LYS A 98 -11.03 3.63 9.48
N VAL A 99 -10.23 2.96 8.65
CA VAL A 99 -8.77 3.04 8.65
C VAL A 99 -8.31 3.28 7.21
N ALA A 100 -7.43 4.25 7.03
CA ALA A 100 -6.75 4.50 5.78
C ALA A 100 -5.26 4.26 5.97
N VAL A 101 -4.64 3.49 5.07
CA VAL A 101 -3.21 3.20 5.10
C VAL A 101 -2.60 3.76 3.82
N VAL A 102 -1.67 4.69 3.97
CA VAL A 102 -0.97 5.34 2.86
C VAL A 102 0.53 5.20 3.02
N ASN A 103 1.27 5.30 1.92
CA ASN A 103 2.72 5.20 1.96
C ASN A 103 3.38 6.43 2.58
N GLY A 104 3.05 7.62 2.10
CA GLY A 104 3.73 8.86 2.45
C GLY A 104 5.05 9.06 1.69
N ALA A 105 5.91 9.97 2.17
CA ALA A 105 7.18 10.35 1.55
C ALA A 105 7.04 10.70 0.05
N ASP A 106 5.99 11.46 -0.31
CA ASP A 106 5.63 11.87 -1.68
C ASP A 106 5.26 10.76 -2.66
N TYR A 107 5.20 9.49 -2.24
CA TYR A 107 4.81 8.40 -3.13
C TYR A 107 3.33 8.47 -3.56
N ASP A 108 2.44 8.79 -2.62
CA ASP A 108 1.00 8.79 -2.80
C ASP A 108 0.30 10.03 -2.19
N PRO A 109 0.74 11.28 -2.52
CA PRO A 109 0.21 12.50 -1.91
C PRO A 109 -1.29 12.68 -2.16
N TRP A 110 -1.82 12.12 -3.25
CA TRP A 110 -3.24 12.09 -3.56
C TRP A 110 -4.05 11.31 -2.52
N ALA A 111 -3.50 10.19 -2.01
CA ALA A 111 -4.17 9.34 -1.02
C ALA A 111 -4.22 10.04 0.36
N THR A 112 -3.13 10.67 0.75
CA THR A 112 -3.08 11.51 1.96
C THR A 112 -4.14 12.62 1.88
N LYS A 113 -4.22 13.34 0.76
CA LYS A 113 -5.24 14.38 0.53
C LYS A 113 -6.68 13.83 0.57
N ALA A 114 -6.90 12.61 0.06
CA ALA A 114 -8.21 11.98 0.07
C ALA A 114 -8.62 11.52 1.49
N ALA A 115 -7.67 11.05 2.29
CA ALA A 115 -7.92 10.56 3.64
C ALA A 115 -8.10 11.66 4.69
N GLN A 116 -7.31 12.75 4.62
CA GLN A 116 -7.28 13.84 5.62
C GLN A 116 -8.66 14.43 5.98
N PRO A 117 -9.58 14.73 5.05
CA PRO A 117 -10.88 15.32 5.38
C PRO A 117 -11.87 14.30 5.93
N THR A 118 -11.52 13.03 6.02
CA THR A 118 -12.42 11.94 6.44
C THR A 118 -12.35 11.71 7.96
N LYS A 119 -13.14 10.75 8.45
CA LYS A 119 -13.09 10.28 9.85
C LYS A 119 -12.21 9.04 10.02
N ALA A 120 -11.56 8.58 8.96
CA ALA A 120 -10.68 7.43 9.01
C ALA A 120 -9.49 7.71 9.95
N THR A 121 -9.06 6.70 10.67
CA THR A 121 -7.74 6.74 11.32
C THR A 121 -6.70 6.58 10.22
N LEU A 122 -5.93 7.62 9.97
CA LEU A 122 -4.86 7.61 8.95
C LEU A 122 -3.59 7.00 9.55
N VAL A 123 -3.02 6.04 8.83
CA VAL A 123 -1.70 5.45 9.06
C VAL A 123 -0.83 5.80 7.85
N THR A 124 0.19 6.61 8.05
CA THR A 124 1.18 6.98 7.03
C THR A 124 2.45 6.16 7.28
N ALA A 125 2.73 5.17 6.44
CA ALA A 125 3.80 4.21 6.66
C ALA A 125 5.18 4.86 6.86
N ALA A 126 5.58 5.76 5.98
CA ALA A 126 6.85 6.48 6.07
C ALA A 126 7.03 7.22 7.41
N GLU A 127 5.99 7.89 7.89
CA GLU A 127 6.00 8.65 9.13
C GLU A 127 6.20 7.77 10.37
N THR A 128 5.81 6.49 10.32
CA THR A 128 6.01 5.55 11.44
C THR A 128 7.47 5.36 11.82
N ALA A 129 8.38 5.60 10.87
CA ALA A 129 9.82 5.50 11.09
C ALA A 129 10.55 6.85 10.99
N GLY A 130 9.80 7.96 10.84
CA GLY A 130 10.32 9.32 10.74
C GLY A 130 10.84 9.69 9.36
N ILE A 131 10.51 8.92 8.31
CA ILE A 131 10.82 9.21 6.91
C ILE A 131 9.86 10.29 6.41
N LYS A 132 10.37 11.26 5.67
CA LYS A 132 9.69 12.48 5.28
C LYS A 132 9.66 12.66 3.77
N GLU A 133 8.92 13.67 3.34
CA GLU A 133 8.96 14.24 1.99
C GLU A 133 10.41 14.55 1.58
N GLY A 134 10.80 14.10 0.39
CA GLY A 134 12.15 14.20 -0.14
C GLY A 134 13.11 13.07 0.24
N ASP A 135 12.74 12.18 1.16
CA ASP A 135 13.47 10.93 1.39
C ASP A 135 13.02 9.86 0.36
N ASN A 136 13.75 8.73 0.26
CA ASN A 136 13.38 7.64 -0.64
C ASN A 136 11.98 7.09 -0.25
N PRO A 137 11.00 7.11 -1.17
CA PRO A 137 9.62 6.76 -0.87
C PRO A 137 9.32 5.26 -0.85
N HIS A 138 10.25 4.39 -1.28
CA HIS A 138 10.05 2.95 -1.39
C HIS A 138 10.16 2.23 -0.03
N VAL A 139 9.43 2.74 0.95
CA VAL A 139 9.61 2.42 2.38
C VAL A 139 9.14 1.01 2.78
N TRP A 140 8.36 0.32 1.95
CA TRP A 140 7.99 -1.09 2.20
C TRP A 140 9.18 -2.05 2.14
N PHE A 141 10.30 -1.63 1.57
CA PHE A 141 11.57 -2.36 1.61
C PHE A 141 12.31 -2.24 2.94
N SER A 142 11.95 -1.27 3.80
CA SER A 142 12.58 -1.08 5.11
C SER A 142 11.92 -1.94 6.19
N ALA A 143 12.69 -2.80 6.85
CA ALA A 143 12.25 -3.62 7.98
C ALA A 143 11.63 -2.78 9.10
N LYS A 144 12.28 -1.67 9.44
CA LYS A 144 11.78 -0.74 10.46
C LYS A 144 10.42 -0.16 10.12
N VAL A 145 10.21 0.24 8.85
CA VAL A 145 8.92 0.79 8.42
C VAL A 145 7.85 -0.29 8.41
N ARG A 146 8.15 -1.49 7.90
CA ARG A 146 7.22 -2.61 7.90
C ARG A 146 6.72 -2.91 9.31
N SER A 147 7.63 -3.11 10.26
CA SER A 147 7.29 -3.42 11.66
C SER A 147 6.48 -2.31 12.32
N ASN A 148 6.91 -1.07 12.21
CA ASN A 148 6.21 0.06 12.82
C ASN A 148 4.82 0.28 12.20
N THR A 149 4.69 0.09 10.89
CA THR A 149 3.41 0.23 10.19
C THR A 149 2.44 -0.87 10.61
N ALA A 150 2.91 -2.11 10.78
CA ALA A 150 2.09 -3.21 11.30
C ALA A 150 1.54 -2.89 12.70
N ASP A 151 2.36 -2.33 13.58
CA ASP A 151 1.93 -1.90 14.91
C ASP A 151 0.92 -0.76 14.85
N ALA A 152 1.13 0.22 13.98
CA ALA A 152 0.23 1.36 13.81
C ALA A 152 -1.14 0.92 13.26
N ILE A 153 -1.17 0.02 12.27
CA ILE A 153 -2.41 -0.57 11.73
C ILE A 153 -3.14 -1.34 12.84
N THR A 154 -2.42 -2.17 13.60
CA THR A 154 -3.00 -2.94 14.71
C THR A 154 -3.63 -2.02 15.76
N ALA A 155 -2.96 -0.95 16.14
CA ALA A 155 -3.48 0.04 17.08
C ALA A 155 -4.74 0.74 16.52
N ALA A 156 -4.76 1.05 15.21
CA ALA A 156 -5.92 1.63 14.54
C ALA A 156 -7.13 0.67 14.58
N TYR A 157 -6.92 -0.63 14.32
CA TYR A 157 -7.98 -1.65 14.43
C TYR A 157 -8.51 -1.80 15.84
N GLN A 158 -7.63 -1.91 16.83
CA GLN A 158 -8.03 -2.02 18.24
C GLN A 158 -8.84 -0.81 18.73
N LYS A 159 -8.55 0.38 18.17
CA LYS A 159 -9.33 1.60 18.44
C LYS A 159 -10.69 1.60 17.74
N ALA A 160 -10.74 1.13 16.49
CA ALA A 160 -11.96 1.11 15.68
C ALA A 160 -12.94 0.01 16.11
N ASP A 161 -12.39 -1.12 16.59
CA ASP A 161 -13.15 -2.29 17.03
C ASP A 161 -12.52 -2.90 18.29
N PRO A 162 -12.83 -2.33 19.47
CA PRO A 162 -12.31 -2.83 20.74
C PRO A 162 -12.78 -4.26 21.12
N SER A 163 -13.86 -4.76 20.48
CA SER A 163 -14.40 -6.10 20.77
C SER A 163 -13.50 -7.23 20.28
N HIS A 164 -12.69 -6.99 19.23
CA HIS A 164 -11.74 -7.95 18.66
C HIS A 164 -10.27 -7.56 18.95
N LYS A 165 -10.04 -6.77 20.00
CA LYS A 165 -8.70 -6.27 20.35
C LYS A 165 -7.66 -7.39 20.49
N ASP A 166 -8.03 -8.50 21.10
CA ASP A 166 -7.13 -9.63 21.35
C ASP A 166 -6.83 -10.41 20.04
N ASP A 167 -7.80 -10.46 19.12
CA ASP A 167 -7.59 -11.07 17.79
C ASP A 167 -6.54 -10.28 17.00
N TYR A 168 -6.66 -8.95 16.98
CA TYR A 168 -5.67 -8.08 16.31
C TYR A 168 -4.28 -8.19 16.96
N ALA A 169 -4.20 -8.25 18.29
CA ALA A 169 -2.94 -8.44 18.99
C ALA A 169 -2.28 -9.79 18.64
N LYS A 170 -3.08 -10.84 18.52
CA LYS A 170 -2.60 -12.17 18.11
C LYS A 170 -2.08 -12.14 16.66
N LEU A 171 -2.85 -11.60 15.73
CA LEU A 171 -2.44 -11.50 14.32
C LEU A 171 -1.17 -10.65 14.14
N ASN A 172 -1.04 -9.54 14.86
CA ASN A 172 0.17 -8.73 14.88
C ASN A 172 1.39 -9.54 15.35
N LYS A 173 1.26 -10.30 16.44
CA LYS A 173 2.33 -11.15 16.93
C LYS A 173 2.72 -12.24 15.91
N GLU A 174 1.74 -12.83 15.23
CA GLU A 174 1.99 -13.83 14.19
C GLU A 174 2.67 -13.19 12.96
N TRP A 175 2.29 -11.99 12.60
CA TRP A 175 2.91 -11.22 11.53
C TRP A 175 4.37 -10.88 11.85
N HIS A 176 4.64 -10.36 13.06
CA HIS A 176 6.02 -10.09 13.50
C HIS A 176 6.92 -11.34 13.51
N ALA A 177 6.36 -12.50 13.87
CA ALA A 177 7.13 -13.75 13.81
C ALA A 177 7.55 -14.11 12.37
N LYS A 178 6.76 -13.76 11.34
CA LYS A 178 7.15 -13.92 9.93
C LYS A 178 8.17 -12.85 9.51
N GLU A 179 8.00 -11.61 9.96
CA GLU A 179 8.98 -10.54 9.72
C GLU A 179 10.35 -10.91 10.31
N ASP A 180 10.42 -11.46 11.53
CA ASP A 180 11.65 -11.94 12.14
C ASP A 180 12.33 -13.04 11.31
N GLN A 181 11.56 -13.90 10.63
CA GLN A 181 12.10 -14.90 9.70
C GLN A 181 12.69 -14.23 8.45
N LEU A 182 12.00 -13.22 7.90
CA LEU A 182 12.52 -12.44 6.77
C LEU A 182 13.81 -11.71 7.15
N GLU A 183 13.85 -11.07 8.31
CA GLU A 183 15.06 -10.38 8.80
C GLU A 183 16.24 -11.35 9.01
N SER A 184 15.96 -12.55 9.52
CA SER A 184 16.99 -13.59 9.64
C SER A 184 17.54 -13.98 8.27
N LYS A 185 16.69 -14.11 7.26
CA LYS A 185 17.07 -14.42 5.88
C LYS A 185 17.88 -13.29 5.23
N ILE A 186 17.48 -12.04 5.45
CA ILE A 186 18.23 -10.85 5.00
C ILE A 186 19.63 -10.85 5.62
N LYS A 187 19.73 -11.08 6.93
CA LYS A 187 20.98 -11.15 7.64
C LYS A 187 21.89 -12.29 7.14
N GLU A 188 21.35 -13.47 6.85
CA GLU A 188 22.11 -14.58 6.26
C GLU A 188 22.60 -14.22 4.86
N THR A 189 21.76 -13.58 4.06
CA THR A 189 22.11 -13.15 2.70
C THR A 189 23.15 -12.02 2.73
N SER A 190 23.05 -11.09 3.68
CA SER A 190 23.99 -9.98 3.81
C SER A 190 25.44 -10.43 4.02
N ALA A 191 25.66 -11.58 4.64
CA ALA A 191 27.01 -12.15 4.75
C ALA A 191 27.65 -12.50 3.40
N LYS A 192 26.86 -12.67 2.33
CA LYS A 192 27.32 -12.94 0.96
C LYS A 192 27.38 -11.70 0.09
N THR A 193 26.58 -10.68 0.41
CA THR A 193 26.42 -9.47 -0.39
C THR A 193 27.16 -8.26 0.17
N GLU A 194 27.74 -8.37 1.38
CA GLU A 194 28.43 -7.25 2.06
C GLU A 194 29.53 -6.65 1.18
N GLY A 195 29.40 -5.35 0.91
CA GLY A 195 30.34 -4.58 0.10
C GLY A 195 30.25 -4.83 -1.40
N LEU A 196 29.35 -5.70 -1.90
CA LEU A 196 29.18 -5.89 -3.33
C LEU A 196 28.61 -4.63 -3.99
N PRO A 197 29.26 -4.08 -5.01
CA PRO A 197 28.75 -2.93 -5.75
C PRO A 197 27.59 -3.36 -6.64
N TYR A 198 26.44 -2.73 -6.46
CA TYR A 198 25.29 -2.82 -7.35
C TYR A 198 25.02 -1.48 -8.06
N ALA A 199 24.30 -1.52 -9.15
CA ALA A 199 23.71 -0.34 -9.76
C ALA A 199 22.25 -0.60 -10.10
N ALA A 200 21.42 0.43 -10.11
CA ALA A 200 19.99 0.29 -10.32
C ALA A 200 19.47 1.31 -11.33
N THR A 201 18.38 0.96 -12.03
CA THR A 201 17.64 1.92 -12.87
C THR A 201 16.91 2.96 -12.03
N GLU A 202 16.57 2.58 -10.79
CA GLU A 202 15.90 3.43 -9.83
C GLU A 202 16.19 2.96 -8.41
N SER A 203 16.07 3.84 -7.43
CA SER A 203 16.36 3.56 -6.02
C SER A 203 15.30 2.72 -5.29
N VAL A 204 14.47 1.94 -6.01
CA VAL A 204 13.35 1.17 -5.46
C VAL A 204 13.78 0.25 -4.33
N ALA A 205 14.79 -0.58 -4.54
CA ALA A 205 15.27 -1.55 -3.55
C ALA A 205 16.34 -0.99 -2.59
N TRP A 206 16.51 0.32 -2.52
CA TRP A 206 17.62 0.93 -1.77
C TRP A 206 17.66 0.49 -0.30
N TYR A 207 16.53 0.47 0.41
CA TYR A 207 16.46 0.02 1.81
C TYR A 207 16.85 -1.45 1.96
N LEU A 208 16.38 -2.32 1.06
CA LEU A 208 16.75 -3.74 1.08
C LEU A 208 18.23 -3.94 0.75
N ALA A 209 18.76 -3.17 -0.21
CA ALA A 209 20.19 -3.24 -0.55
C ALA A 209 21.08 -2.76 0.59
N ASP A 210 20.65 -1.76 1.37
CA ASP A 210 21.31 -1.32 2.60
C ASP A 210 21.29 -2.41 3.68
N ASP A 211 20.13 -3.03 3.93
CA ASP A 211 20.00 -4.18 4.85
C ASP A 211 20.86 -5.38 4.40
N LEU A 212 21.02 -5.58 3.08
CA LEU A 212 21.92 -6.56 2.48
C LEU A 212 23.39 -6.09 2.48
N LYS A 213 23.69 -4.90 3.02
CA LYS A 213 25.03 -4.30 3.12
C LYS A 213 25.74 -4.14 1.79
N MET A 214 24.99 -3.95 0.73
CA MET A 214 25.53 -3.70 -0.61
C MET A 214 25.97 -2.23 -0.76
N THR A 215 26.83 -1.97 -1.74
CA THR A 215 27.29 -0.61 -2.03
C THR A 215 26.62 -0.11 -3.31
N ASP A 216 25.86 0.97 -3.22
CA ASP A 216 25.31 1.62 -4.40
C ASP A 216 26.44 2.27 -5.22
N ALA A 217 26.60 1.83 -6.45
CA ALA A 217 27.57 2.29 -7.40
C ALA A 217 26.89 2.78 -8.71
N THR A 218 25.62 3.11 -8.65
CA THR A 218 24.88 3.73 -9.75
C THR A 218 25.56 5.04 -10.14
N PRO A 219 25.89 5.28 -11.42
CA PRO A 219 26.52 6.52 -11.85
C PRO A 219 25.71 7.74 -11.44
N LYS A 220 26.38 8.72 -10.83
CA LYS A 220 25.75 9.85 -10.15
C LYS A 220 24.80 10.67 -11.04
N GLY A 221 25.18 10.91 -12.30
CA GLY A 221 24.33 11.66 -13.23
C GLY A 221 23.02 10.94 -13.50
N TYR A 222 23.10 9.62 -13.71
CA TYR A 222 21.93 8.77 -13.90
C TYR A 222 21.05 8.70 -12.63
N ALA A 223 21.67 8.43 -11.48
CA ALA A 223 20.95 8.38 -10.21
C ALA A 223 20.23 9.70 -9.87
N GLN A 224 20.87 10.83 -10.17
CA GLN A 224 20.26 12.15 -9.95
C GLN A 224 19.08 12.42 -10.89
N ALA A 225 19.19 12.01 -12.15
CA ALA A 225 18.10 12.14 -13.12
C ALA A 225 16.90 11.29 -12.67
N SER A 226 17.12 10.02 -12.31
CA SER A 226 16.09 9.12 -11.79
C SER A 226 15.43 9.69 -10.51
N ALA A 227 16.21 10.15 -9.54
CA ALA A 227 15.67 10.73 -8.29
C ALA A 227 14.86 12.03 -8.51
N ASN A 228 15.08 12.72 -9.62
CA ASN A 228 14.33 13.92 -10.02
C ASN A 228 13.19 13.61 -11.02
N GLU A 229 12.86 12.33 -11.23
CA GLU A 229 11.84 11.90 -12.21
C GLU A 229 12.09 12.54 -13.60
N SER A 230 13.35 12.63 -14.01
CA SER A 230 13.76 13.27 -15.24
C SER A 230 14.57 12.34 -16.14
N GLU A 231 14.49 12.55 -17.45
CA GLU A 231 15.27 11.77 -18.41
C GLU A 231 16.78 11.98 -18.23
N PRO A 232 17.58 10.89 -18.06
CA PRO A 232 19.03 10.98 -18.01
C PRO A 232 19.60 11.44 -19.35
N THR A 233 20.67 12.20 -19.31
CA THR A 233 21.33 12.67 -20.55
C THR A 233 22.00 11.50 -21.30
N PRO A 234 22.26 11.63 -22.61
CA PRO A 234 23.03 10.63 -23.35
C PRO A 234 24.45 10.37 -22.78
N ALA A 235 25.03 11.34 -22.07
CA ALA A 235 26.29 11.17 -21.36
C ALA A 235 26.14 10.27 -20.12
N ASP A 236 25.06 10.45 -19.35
CA ASP A 236 24.77 9.62 -18.18
C ASP A 236 24.49 8.17 -18.57
N ILE A 237 23.74 7.95 -19.64
CA ILE A 237 23.47 6.61 -20.19
C ILE A 237 24.78 5.94 -20.62
N LYS A 238 25.64 6.67 -21.33
CA LYS A 238 26.95 6.17 -21.79
C LYS A 238 27.88 5.85 -20.62
N ASP A 239 27.87 6.68 -19.55
CA ASP A 239 28.65 6.44 -18.33
C ASP A 239 28.18 5.16 -17.64
N PHE A 240 26.87 4.98 -17.50
CA PHE A 240 26.29 3.78 -16.92
C PHE A 240 26.69 2.51 -17.71
N GLN A 241 26.53 2.53 -19.04
CA GLN A 241 26.95 1.43 -19.90
C GLN A 241 28.46 1.14 -19.76
N GLY A 242 29.27 2.20 -19.66
CA GLY A 242 30.71 2.10 -19.46
C GLY A 242 31.07 1.43 -18.13
N THR A 243 30.39 1.81 -17.05
CA THR A 243 30.59 1.26 -15.70
C THR A 243 30.23 -0.22 -15.64
N LEU A 244 29.13 -0.64 -16.29
CA LEU A 244 28.75 -2.05 -16.43
C LEU A 244 29.82 -2.85 -17.20
N LYS A 245 30.28 -2.33 -18.35
CA LYS A 245 31.32 -2.97 -19.21
C LYS A 245 32.67 -3.08 -18.52
N ALA A 246 33.01 -2.16 -17.64
CA ALA A 246 34.24 -2.17 -16.88
C ALA A 246 34.29 -3.32 -15.82
N GLY A 247 33.15 -4.01 -15.57
CA GLY A 247 33.05 -5.14 -14.64
C GLY A 247 33.13 -4.72 -13.18
N PHE A 248 32.97 -3.43 -12.89
CA PHE A 248 32.93 -2.93 -11.52
C PHE A 248 31.63 -3.31 -10.82
N ILE A 249 30.49 -3.14 -11.52
CA ILE A 249 29.17 -3.53 -11.01
C ILE A 249 29.06 -5.06 -10.98
N LYS A 250 28.62 -5.61 -9.83
CA LYS A 250 28.45 -7.04 -9.62
C LYS A 250 27.01 -7.50 -9.68
N MET A 251 26.06 -6.58 -9.60
CA MET A 251 24.63 -6.83 -9.68
C MET A 251 23.93 -5.59 -10.26
N PHE A 252 22.99 -5.81 -11.17
CA PHE A 252 22.16 -4.77 -11.73
C PHE A 252 20.72 -4.98 -11.27
N VAL A 253 20.13 -3.98 -10.61
CA VAL A 253 18.75 -3.97 -10.14
C VAL A 253 17.89 -3.20 -11.15
N PHE A 254 16.91 -3.87 -11.71
CA PHE A 254 16.05 -3.33 -12.76
C PHE A 254 14.62 -3.19 -12.26
N ASN A 255 14.08 -1.95 -12.26
CA ASN A 255 12.66 -1.70 -12.06
C ASN A 255 11.92 -1.97 -13.38
N SER A 256 11.21 -3.11 -13.47
CA SER A 256 10.47 -3.48 -14.68
C SER A 256 9.15 -2.70 -14.85
N GLN A 257 8.70 -2.00 -13.81
CA GLN A 257 7.51 -1.15 -13.87
C GLN A 257 7.76 0.11 -14.70
N GLU A 258 9.00 0.59 -14.73
CA GLU A 258 9.47 1.71 -15.54
C GLU A 258 10.27 1.30 -16.80
N ALA A 259 9.94 0.15 -17.36
CA ALA A 259 10.61 -0.30 -18.58
C ALA A 259 10.37 0.67 -19.75
N ASN A 260 11.46 1.22 -20.31
CA ASN A 260 11.47 2.14 -21.45
C ASN A 260 12.73 1.97 -22.29
N SER A 261 12.86 2.73 -23.37
CA SER A 261 14.01 2.62 -24.29
C SER A 261 15.36 2.92 -23.65
N THR A 262 15.41 3.74 -22.61
CA THR A 262 16.62 4.06 -21.84
C THR A 262 17.02 2.89 -20.94
N THR A 263 16.08 2.37 -20.17
CA THR A 263 16.31 1.21 -19.31
C THR A 263 16.63 -0.05 -20.12
N ASP A 264 16.06 -0.21 -21.33
CA ASP A 264 16.41 -1.28 -22.28
C ASP A 264 17.89 -1.23 -22.70
N GLN A 265 18.42 -0.04 -22.97
CA GLN A 265 19.83 0.16 -23.33
C GLN A 265 20.77 -0.23 -22.17
N ILE A 266 20.43 0.16 -20.94
CA ILE A 266 21.21 -0.19 -19.75
C ILE A 266 21.14 -1.70 -19.47
N THR A 267 19.93 -2.27 -19.52
CA THR A 267 19.70 -3.72 -19.34
C THR A 267 20.44 -4.54 -20.39
N GLY A 268 20.45 -4.07 -21.66
CA GLY A 268 21.25 -4.67 -22.73
C GLY A 268 22.74 -4.66 -22.39
N ALA A 269 23.27 -3.53 -21.92
CA ALA A 269 24.68 -3.43 -21.53
C ALA A 269 25.05 -4.32 -20.34
N ALA A 270 24.13 -4.50 -19.36
CA ALA A 270 24.31 -5.43 -18.25
C ALA A 270 24.38 -6.88 -18.74
N LYS A 271 23.49 -7.28 -19.66
CA LYS A 271 23.50 -8.62 -20.29
C LYS A 271 24.81 -8.88 -21.05
N ASP A 272 25.25 -7.90 -21.88
CA ASP A 272 26.47 -8.01 -22.66
C ASP A 272 27.72 -8.13 -21.78
N ALA A 273 27.70 -7.49 -20.61
CA ALA A 273 28.77 -7.57 -19.60
C ALA A 273 28.64 -8.79 -18.68
N ASN A 274 27.63 -9.65 -18.86
CA ASN A 274 27.32 -10.79 -17.98
C ASN A 274 27.13 -10.38 -16.49
N VAL A 275 26.61 -9.18 -16.24
CA VAL A 275 26.23 -8.73 -14.90
C VAL A 275 24.88 -9.36 -14.54
N PRO A 276 24.79 -10.09 -13.41
CA PRO A 276 23.50 -10.63 -12.93
C PRO A 276 22.46 -9.53 -12.77
N ILE A 277 21.24 -9.82 -13.20
CA ILE A 277 20.12 -8.88 -13.14
C ILE A 277 19.13 -9.38 -12.10
N VAL A 278 18.78 -8.51 -11.14
CA VAL A 278 17.64 -8.68 -10.24
C VAL A 278 16.53 -7.78 -10.74
N GLU A 279 15.45 -8.40 -11.19
CA GLU A 279 14.25 -7.68 -11.67
C GLU A 279 13.24 -7.56 -10.54
N LEU A 280 12.70 -6.37 -10.36
CA LEU A 280 11.64 -6.08 -9.41
C LEU A 280 10.64 -5.09 -10.00
N ALA A 281 9.56 -4.88 -9.31
CA ALA A 281 8.57 -3.84 -9.56
C ALA A 281 8.33 -3.06 -8.27
N GLU A 282 7.68 -1.92 -8.35
CA GLU A 282 7.26 -1.18 -7.15
C GLU A 282 6.00 -1.77 -6.55
N GLN A 283 4.97 -2.04 -7.37
CA GLN A 283 3.76 -2.68 -6.90
C GLN A 283 3.99 -4.19 -6.70
N MET A 284 3.41 -4.73 -5.62
CA MET A 284 3.50 -6.17 -5.35
C MET A 284 2.84 -6.96 -6.49
N PRO A 285 3.60 -7.86 -7.16
CA PRO A 285 3.09 -8.64 -8.26
C PRO A 285 1.98 -9.62 -7.84
N LYS A 286 1.03 -9.88 -8.73
CA LYS A 286 -0.18 -10.66 -8.46
C LYS A 286 0.04 -12.11 -7.99
N GLN A 287 1.22 -12.68 -8.23
CA GLN A 287 1.57 -14.02 -7.73
C GLN A 287 1.83 -14.05 -6.23
N TYR A 288 2.00 -12.90 -5.59
CA TYR A 288 2.16 -12.79 -4.14
C TYR A 288 0.86 -12.26 -3.52
N THR A 289 0.49 -12.85 -2.41
CA THR A 289 -0.71 -12.47 -1.63
C THR A 289 -0.37 -11.63 -0.42
N ASN A 290 0.90 -11.61 -0.01
CA ASN A 290 1.37 -10.79 1.11
C ASN A 290 2.77 -10.23 0.86
N LEU A 291 3.06 -9.13 1.55
CA LEU A 291 4.30 -8.38 1.40
C LEU A 291 5.54 -9.20 1.80
N LEU A 292 5.46 -9.97 2.89
CA LEU A 292 6.63 -10.67 3.43
C LEU A 292 7.09 -11.81 2.52
N ASP A 293 6.16 -12.53 1.89
CA ASP A 293 6.49 -13.57 0.91
C ASP A 293 7.15 -12.96 -0.33
N TRP A 294 6.66 -11.81 -0.80
CA TRP A 294 7.29 -11.10 -1.90
C TRP A 294 8.71 -10.63 -1.54
N MET A 295 8.88 -9.98 -0.38
CA MET A 295 10.22 -9.57 0.10
C MET A 295 11.16 -10.78 0.23
N SER A 296 10.65 -11.88 0.79
CA SER A 296 11.44 -13.12 0.93
C SER A 296 11.91 -13.65 -0.44
N ALA A 297 11.03 -13.62 -1.44
CA ALA A 297 11.40 -14.04 -2.81
C ALA A 297 12.43 -13.10 -3.46
N LEU A 298 12.34 -11.79 -3.20
CA LEU A 298 13.35 -10.84 -3.66
C LEU A 298 14.72 -11.10 -3.01
N VAL A 299 14.76 -11.36 -1.70
CA VAL A 299 16.01 -11.73 -1.01
C VAL A 299 16.63 -13.00 -1.64
N ASP A 300 15.81 -13.98 -2.05
CA ASP A 300 16.30 -15.17 -2.78
C ASP A 300 16.89 -14.79 -4.14
N GLN A 301 16.30 -13.83 -4.86
CA GLN A 301 16.86 -13.37 -6.14
C GLN A 301 18.20 -12.67 -5.94
N PHE A 302 18.33 -11.80 -4.92
CA PHE A 302 19.62 -11.20 -4.57
C PHE A 302 20.66 -12.26 -4.21
N ALA A 303 20.30 -13.24 -3.38
CA ALA A 303 21.19 -14.34 -2.99
C ALA A 303 21.64 -15.18 -4.20
N ALA A 304 20.75 -15.47 -5.15
CA ALA A 304 21.04 -16.24 -6.35
C ALA A 304 21.91 -15.46 -7.37
N ALA A 305 21.86 -14.15 -7.36
CA ALA A 305 22.66 -13.29 -8.23
C ALA A 305 24.12 -13.12 -7.76
N VAL A 306 24.44 -13.51 -6.54
CA VAL A 306 25.85 -13.53 -6.04
C VAL A 306 26.56 -14.72 -6.65
N LYS A 307 27.61 -14.47 -7.43
CA LYS A 307 28.46 -15.49 -8.06
C LYS A 307 29.72 -15.74 -7.23
#